data_91b4addf66fc4f0e9d10630c05546cb3
#
_entry.id   91b4addf66fc4f0e9d10630c05546cb3
#
_cell.length_a   1.000
_cell.length_b   1.000
_cell.length_c   1.000
_cell.angle_alpha   90.00
_cell.angle_beta   90.00
_cell.angle_gamma   90.00
#
_symmetry.space_group_name_H-M   'P 1'
#
loop_
_entity.id
_entity.type
_entity.pdbx_description
1 polymer ?
#
loop_
_entity_poly.entity_id
_entity_poly.type
_entity_poly.pdbx_seq_one_letter_code
_entity_poly.pdbx_strand_id
1 'polypeptide(L)'
;MDKNYELEKRVLTMVSRQFEGIYQINLDDKAVTCVYDVKDEAGEGKVLSLDSWLDMLNKFCYCEDKENLGRLLAVDSLLQCIKAQKESDKPYNLRRDYRFMKHDGVKWICLTLMPETVCNEITVTFRDVSHRYEYDEIIQKKNSELRKLLQTAEQYRDALLSESVVLYQVNFSRDSLDSDLFQKNKDGNGVIKVLNTVDMYKSDSYNEYCTRWQSRVSKDTIDEYRRYATSDSLVKEYRAGRTLLNQDYRTLDSFGVEMWINKTIYLAQDKMSDDVIGIVSLRDVTDRYRQEFMREALEKQASTDLLTGLYNHVTGEVLIKSKIDNEKYMDAAFIIFDIDFFKKINDTRGHYFGDCVL
;
A
#
# COMPACT_ATOMS: atom_id res chain seq x y z
N MET A 1 28.41 -12.75 61.78
CA MET A 1 28.44 -13.74 60.68
C MET A 1 27.11 -13.86 59.91
N ASP A 2 25.98 -13.48 60.51
CA ASP A 2 24.65 -13.79 59.88
C ASP A 2 24.15 -12.81 58.81
N LYS A 3 24.53 -11.54 58.82
CA LYS A 3 23.95 -10.57 57.87
C LYS A 3 24.45 -10.72 56.43
N ASN A 4 25.71 -11.12 56.25
CA ASN A 4 26.25 -11.34 54.92
C ASN A 4 25.66 -12.61 54.28
N TYR A 5 25.51 -13.67 55.08
CA TYR A 5 24.89 -14.93 54.61
C TYR A 5 23.40 -14.76 54.20
N GLU A 6 22.65 -13.99 54.99
CA GLU A 6 21.25 -13.67 54.60
C GLU A 6 21.18 -12.78 53.36
N LEU A 7 22.12 -11.85 53.17
CA LEU A 7 22.17 -10.99 51.99
C LEU A 7 22.54 -11.81 50.74
N GLU A 8 23.55 -12.66 50.83
CA GLU A 8 23.94 -13.59 49.77
C GLU A 8 22.77 -14.52 49.38
N LYS A 9 22.06 -15.09 50.34
CA LYS A 9 20.91 -15.94 50.12
C LYS A 9 19.75 -15.19 49.45
N ARG A 10 19.51 -13.93 49.83
CA ARG A 10 18.49 -13.08 49.18
C ARG A 10 18.88 -12.70 47.75
N VAL A 11 20.15 -12.39 47.51
CA VAL A 11 20.67 -12.08 46.17
C VAL A 11 20.58 -13.32 45.27
N LEU A 12 20.99 -14.48 45.76
CA LEU A 12 20.83 -15.76 45.07
C LEU A 12 19.37 -16.05 44.74
N THR A 13 18.46 -15.85 45.69
CA THR A 13 17.01 -16.05 45.48
C THR A 13 16.42 -15.06 44.46
N MET A 14 16.89 -13.82 44.42
CA MET A 14 16.44 -12.83 43.43
C MET A 14 16.98 -13.15 42.04
N VAL A 15 18.24 -13.55 41.94
CA VAL A 15 18.90 -13.87 40.67
C VAL A 15 18.37 -15.19 40.13
N SER A 16 18.20 -16.19 40.98
CA SER A 16 17.73 -17.51 40.58
C SER A 16 16.33 -17.50 39.98
N ARG A 17 15.43 -16.60 40.42
CA ARG A 17 14.08 -16.43 39.84
C ARG A 17 14.07 -16.12 38.34
N GLN A 18 15.22 -15.68 37.80
CA GLN A 18 15.37 -15.39 36.36
C GLN A 18 15.83 -16.61 35.55
N PHE A 19 16.21 -17.69 36.22
CA PHE A 19 16.75 -18.89 35.59
C PHE A 19 15.91 -20.12 35.94
N GLU A 20 15.85 -21.03 34.99
CA GLU A 20 15.25 -22.36 35.15
C GLU A 20 16.20 -23.31 35.89
N GLY A 21 17.50 -23.10 35.74
CA GLY A 21 18.54 -23.86 36.41
C GLY A 21 19.89 -23.17 36.33
N ILE A 22 20.70 -23.39 37.35
CA ILE A 22 22.11 -22.96 37.46
C ILE A 22 22.94 -24.14 37.90
N TYR A 23 23.94 -24.49 37.11
CA TYR A 23 24.83 -25.60 37.35
C TYR A 23 26.27 -25.14 37.27
N GLN A 24 27.14 -25.76 38.07
CA GLN A 24 28.58 -25.54 38.05
C GLN A 24 29.27 -26.81 37.60
N ILE A 25 30.01 -26.75 36.50
CA ILE A 25 30.79 -27.85 35.94
C ILE A 25 32.22 -27.69 36.35
N ASN A 26 32.77 -28.67 37.04
CA ASN A 26 34.19 -28.79 37.30
C ASN A 26 34.77 -29.81 36.30
N LEU A 27 35.70 -29.34 35.44
CA LEU A 27 36.25 -30.18 34.36
C LEU A 27 37.42 -31.07 34.85
N ASP A 28 38.03 -30.77 35.98
CA ASP A 28 39.08 -31.59 36.54
C ASP A 28 38.53 -32.92 37.08
N ASP A 29 37.39 -32.84 37.77
CA ASP A 29 36.69 -33.99 38.34
C ASP A 29 35.57 -34.53 37.45
N LYS A 30 35.26 -33.85 36.31
CA LYS A 30 34.11 -34.12 35.45
C LYS A 30 32.78 -34.20 36.22
N ALA A 31 32.66 -33.33 37.21
CA ALA A 31 31.52 -33.29 38.13
C ALA A 31 30.65 -32.05 37.81
N VAL A 32 29.36 -32.20 37.98
CA VAL A 32 28.38 -31.10 37.83
C VAL A 32 27.61 -30.97 39.13
N THR A 33 27.72 -29.78 39.74
CA THR A 33 27.00 -29.42 40.94
C THR A 33 25.73 -28.64 40.57
N CYS A 34 24.58 -29.04 41.03
CA CYS A 34 23.37 -28.26 40.92
C CYS A 34 23.37 -27.16 41.98
N VAL A 35 23.47 -25.92 41.51
CA VAL A 35 23.40 -24.72 42.38
C VAL A 35 21.98 -24.29 42.61
N TYR A 36 21.13 -24.39 41.55
CA TYR A 36 19.74 -24.05 41.58
C TYR A 36 19.01 -24.78 40.45
N ASP A 37 17.82 -25.34 40.73
CA ASP A 37 16.94 -25.93 39.74
C ASP A 37 15.50 -25.70 40.19
N VAL A 38 14.69 -25.04 39.33
CA VAL A 38 13.26 -24.74 39.59
C VAL A 38 12.45 -26.03 39.84
N LYS A 39 12.83 -27.14 39.21
CA LYS A 39 12.12 -28.40 39.27
C LYS A 39 12.64 -29.36 40.34
N ASP A 40 13.74 -29.01 40.96
CA ASP A 40 14.47 -29.84 41.93
C ASP A 40 14.76 -31.28 41.41
N GLU A 41 14.78 -31.48 40.10
CA GLU A 41 15.03 -32.77 39.48
C GLU A 41 16.43 -33.30 39.79
N ALA A 42 17.41 -32.37 39.90
CA ALA A 42 18.77 -32.72 40.29
C ALA A 42 19.02 -32.62 41.82
N GLY A 43 18.15 -31.86 42.54
CA GLY A 43 18.35 -31.55 43.98
C GLY A 43 19.47 -30.52 44.19
N GLU A 44 19.16 -29.39 44.88
CA GLU A 44 20.18 -28.38 45.19
C GLU A 44 21.34 -28.98 45.99
N GLY A 45 22.56 -28.70 45.56
CA GLY A 45 23.77 -29.21 46.16
C GLY A 45 24.15 -30.63 45.78
N LYS A 46 23.36 -31.32 44.96
CA LYS A 46 23.68 -32.66 44.46
C LYS A 46 24.75 -32.59 43.37
N VAL A 47 25.68 -33.52 43.46
CA VAL A 47 26.77 -33.65 42.49
C VAL A 47 26.48 -34.85 41.58
N LEU A 48 26.52 -34.64 40.28
CA LEU A 48 26.35 -35.65 39.25
C LEU A 48 27.66 -35.75 38.43
N SER A 49 27.88 -36.89 37.79
CA SER A 49 28.90 -36.96 36.75
C SER A 49 28.44 -36.16 35.53
N LEU A 50 29.36 -35.59 34.77
CA LEU A 50 29.08 -34.84 33.55
C LEU A 50 28.23 -35.67 32.58
N ASP A 51 28.55 -36.93 32.38
CA ASP A 51 27.81 -37.83 31.47
C ASP A 51 26.35 -38.05 31.93
N SER A 52 26.17 -38.29 33.27
CA SER A 52 24.83 -38.47 33.83
C SER A 52 23.96 -37.23 33.69
N TRP A 53 24.57 -36.04 33.84
CA TRP A 53 23.87 -34.77 33.65
C TRP A 53 23.54 -34.52 32.19
N LEU A 54 24.45 -34.81 31.25
CA LEU A 54 24.19 -34.75 29.82
C LEU A 54 23.06 -35.69 29.39
N ASP A 55 23.02 -36.91 29.91
CA ASP A 55 21.94 -37.84 29.63
C ASP A 55 20.59 -37.33 30.14
N MET A 56 20.60 -36.69 31.33
CA MET A 56 19.41 -36.01 31.85
C MET A 56 18.92 -34.89 30.93
N LEU A 57 19.81 -34.02 30.51
CA LEU A 57 19.46 -32.91 29.57
C LEU A 57 18.92 -33.45 28.24
N ASN A 58 19.55 -34.49 27.69
CA ASN A 58 19.16 -35.12 26.44
C ASN A 58 17.76 -35.77 26.46
N LYS A 59 17.27 -36.16 27.64
CA LYS A 59 15.88 -36.66 27.76
C LYS A 59 14.84 -35.58 27.44
N PHE A 60 15.14 -34.35 27.80
CA PHE A 60 14.23 -33.23 27.63
C PHE A 60 14.54 -32.38 26.39
N CYS A 61 15.76 -32.44 25.85
CA CYS A 61 16.15 -31.70 24.66
C CYS A 61 15.39 -32.23 23.42
N TYR A 62 14.94 -31.30 22.57
CA TYR A 62 14.28 -31.63 21.31
C TYR A 62 15.22 -32.40 20.37
N CYS A 63 14.70 -33.37 19.64
CA CYS A 63 15.52 -34.35 18.89
C CYS A 63 16.53 -33.70 17.91
N GLU A 64 16.12 -32.64 17.22
CA GLU A 64 16.95 -31.92 16.26
C GLU A 64 18.08 -31.11 16.91
N ASP A 65 17.94 -30.75 18.19
CA ASP A 65 18.86 -29.89 18.91
C ASP A 65 19.89 -30.70 19.74
N LYS A 66 19.65 -32.01 19.95
CA LYS A 66 20.51 -32.88 20.78
C LYS A 66 21.95 -32.92 20.35
N GLU A 67 22.21 -33.07 19.05
CA GLU A 67 23.58 -33.15 18.53
C GLU A 67 24.34 -31.83 18.79
N ASN A 68 23.70 -30.69 18.55
CA ASN A 68 24.30 -29.39 18.77
C ASN A 68 24.51 -29.10 20.27
N LEU A 69 23.59 -29.51 21.13
CA LEU A 69 23.74 -29.42 22.56
C LEU A 69 24.90 -30.29 23.05
N GLY A 70 25.01 -31.53 22.58
CA GLY A 70 26.10 -32.46 22.92
C GLY A 70 27.46 -31.91 22.46
N ARG A 71 27.54 -31.32 21.26
CA ARG A 71 28.78 -30.67 20.80
C ARG A 71 29.17 -29.48 21.65
N LEU A 72 28.20 -28.66 22.08
CA LEU A 72 28.47 -27.49 22.92
C LEU A 72 29.01 -27.90 24.30
N LEU A 73 28.44 -28.94 24.89
CA LEU A 73 28.76 -29.41 26.23
C LEU A 73 29.87 -30.50 26.24
N ALA A 74 30.43 -30.82 25.09
CA ALA A 74 31.62 -31.71 25.03
C ALA A 74 32.81 -31.11 25.74
N VAL A 75 33.61 -31.95 26.43
CA VAL A 75 34.75 -31.51 27.25
C VAL A 75 35.71 -30.60 26.46
N ASP A 76 36.02 -30.95 25.21
CA ASP A 76 36.91 -30.15 24.36
C ASP A 76 36.36 -28.74 24.11
N SER A 77 35.05 -28.63 23.88
CA SER A 77 34.35 -27.34 23.68
C SER A 77 34.36 -26.49 24.98
N LEU A 78 34.10 -27.13 26.09
CA LEU A 78 34.15 -26.48 27.40
C LEU A 78 35.57 -25.96 27.75
N LEU A 79 36.61 -26.75 27.45
CA LEU A 79 38.01 -26.36 27.60
C LEU A 79 38.38 -25.16 26.71
N GLN A 80 37.85 -25.12 25.48
CA GLN A 80 38.01 -23.98 24.58
C GLN A 80 37.35 -22.69 25.15
N CYS A 81 36.21 -22.79 25.80
CA CYS A 81 35.56 -21.66 26.46
C CYS A 81 36.43 -21.12 27.61
N ILE A 82 37.03 -21.99 28.44
CA ILE A 82 37.94 -21.59 29.50
C ILE A 82 39.20 -20.91 28.93
N LYS A 83 39.77 -21.48 27.87
CA LYS A 83 40.92 -20.88 27.20
C LYS A 83 40.60 -19.48 26.65
N ALA A 84 39.46 -19.32 25.99
CA ALA A 84 38.98 -18.05 25.46
C ALA A 84 38.82 -17.00 26.60
N GLN A 85 38.31 -17.41 27.75
CA GLN A 85 38.23 -16.53 28.96
C GLN A 85 39.61 -16.11 29.46
N LYS A 86 40.57 -17.03 29.52
CA LYS A 86 41.95 -16.73 29.98
C LYS A 86 42.72 -15.78 29.04
N GLU A 87 42.33 -15.77 27.75
CA GLU A 87 42.93 -14.90 26.72
C GLU A 87 42.19 -13.54 26.60
N SER A 88 41.08 -13.35 27.31
CA SER A 88 40.24 -12.13 27.24
C SER A 88 40.22 -11.39 28.57
N ASP A 89 40.42 -10.06 28.51
CA ASP A 89 40.26 -9.16 29.66
C ASP A 89 38.77 -8.93 30.03
N LYS A 90 37.85 -9.37 29.16
CA LYS A 90 36.42 -9.22 29.39
C LYS A 90 35.78 -10.56 29.69
N PRO A 91 34.65 -10.60 30.47
CA PRO A 91 33.93 -11.82 30.73
C PRO A 91 33.48 -12.47 29.40
N TYR A 92 33.91 -13.72 29.18
CA TYR A 92 33.47 -14.50 28.03
C TYR A 92 32.21 -15.27 28.35
N ASN A 93 31.15 -15.00 27.59
CA ASN A 93 29.88 -15.67 27.78
C ASN A 93 29.43 -16.25 26.44
N LEU A 94 29.32 -17.57 26.36
CA LEU A 94 28.78 -18.25 25.18
C LEU A 94 27.30 -18.57 25.38
N ARG A 95 26.46 -18.05 24.52
CA ARG A 95 25.01 -18.24 24.60
C ARG A 95 24.50 -18.99 23.38
N ARG A 96 23.61 -20.00 23.62
CA ARG A 96 22.91 -20.75 22.58
C ARG A 96 21.50 -21.08 23.05
N ASP A 97 20.55 -20.99 22.14
CA ASP A 97 19.16 -21.30 22.42
C ASP A 97 18.84 -22.70 21.89
N TYR A 98 18.18 -23.51 22.71
CA TYR A 98 17.76 -24.87 22.41
C TYR A 98 16.31 -25.08 22.79
N ARG A 99 15.63 -26.02 22.10
CA ARG A 99 14.27 -26.42 22.42
C ARG A 99 14.28 -27.56 23.43
N PHE A 100 13.49 -27.41 24.46
CA PHE A 100 13.29 -28.44 25.49
C PHE A 100 11.81 -28.81 25.59
N MET A 101 11.54 -30.09 25.72
CA MET A 101 10.19 -30.62 25.98
C MET A 101 9.87 -30.46 27.46
N LYS A 102 8.83 -29.67 27.77
CA LYS A 102 8.29 -29.53 29.12
C LYS A 102 6.86 -30.04 29.20
N HIS A 103 6.27 -30.10 30.39
CA HIS A 103 4.88 -30.56 30.57
C HIS A 103 3.86 -29.71 29.83
N ASP A 104 4.15 -28.43 29.63
CA ASP A 104 3.32 -27.43 28.97
C ASP A 104 3.71 -27.21 27.49
N GLY A 105 4.58 -28.05 26.93
CA GLY A 105 4.97 -28.02 25.52
C GLY A 105 6.45 -27.76 25.29
N VAL A 106 6.78 -27.36 24.08
CA VAL A 106 8.16 -27.02 23.70
C VAL A 106 8.49 -25.62 24.17
N LYS A 107 9.59 -25.47 24.91
CA LYS A 107 10.12 -24.20 25.39
C LYS A 107 11.49 -23.91 24.76
N TRP A 108 11.75 -22.66 24.45
CA TRP A 108 13.08 -22.21 24.08
C TRP A 108 13.85 -21.82 25.32
N ILE A 109 14.95 -22.52 25.55
CA ILE A 109 15.82 -22.31 26.71
C ILE A 109 17.16 -21.79 26.22
N CYS A 110 17.54 -20.61 26.68
CA CYS A 110 18.87 -20.04 26.46
C CYS A 110 19.85 -20.64 27.48
N LEU A 111 20.80 -21.37 26.94
CA LEU A 111 21.93 -21.92 27.72
C LEU A 111 23.08 -20.93 27.62
N THR A 112 23.61 -20.50 28.77
CA THR A 112 24.78 -19.61 28.83
C THR A 112 25.88 -20.30 29.57
N LEU A 113 27.05 -20.40 28.93
CA LEU A 113 28.29 -20.88 29.54
C LEU A 113 29.12 -19.68 30.00
N MET A 114 29.49 -19.64 31.26
CA MET A 114 30.30 -18.60 31.90
C MET A 114 31.52 -19.27 32.55
N PRO A 115 32.66 -19.33 31.87
CA PRO A 115 33.86 -19.92 32.42
C PRO A 115 34.47 -19.03 33.51
N GLU A 116 35.00 -19.64 34.56
CA GLU A 116 35.74 -18.98 35.61
C GLU A 116 37.18 -18.69 35.17
N THR A 117 37.78 -17.63 35.75
CA THR A 117 39.13 -17.19 35.35
C THR A 117 40.23 -17.95 36.09
N VAL A 118 39.96 -18.43 37.31
CA VAL A 118 40.94 -18.97 38.25
C VAL A 118 40.98 -20.49 38.29
N CYS A 119 39.87 -21.16 37.97
CA CYS A 119 39.72 -22.60 38.02
C CYS A 119 39.17 -23.15 36.71
N ASN A 120 39.22 -24.49 36.50
CA ASN A 120 38.65 -25.13 35.35
C ASN A 120 37.16 -25.39 35.57
N GLU A 121 36.44 -24.34 35.97
CA GLU A 121 35.03 -24.40 36.28
C GLU A 121 34.23 -23.53 35.29
N ILE A 122 33.02 -23.95 34.97
CA ILE A 122 32.08 -23.25 34.11
C ILE A 122 30.73 -23.21 34.81
N THR A 123 30.19 -22.01 35.00
CA THR A 123 28.80 -21.82 35.40
C THR A 123 27.92 -21.91 34.19
N VAL A 124 26.91 -22.79 34.24
CA VAL A 124 25.94 -22.97 33.19
C VAL A 124 24.58 -22.51 33.68
N THR A 125 23.95 -21.60 32.93
CA THR A 125 22.63 -21.12 33.28
C THR A 125 21.63 -21.44 32.17
N PHE A 126 20.42 -21.77 32.60
CA PHE A 126 19.24 -22.04 31.72
C PHE A 126 18.20 -20.98 31.97
N ARG A 127 17.77 -20.29 30.92
CA ARG A 127 16.73 -19.25 30.98
C ARG A 127 15.66 -19.51 29.94
N ASP A 128 14.39 -19.49 30.34
CA ASP A 128 13.27 -19.52 29.37
C ASP A 128 13.27 -18.22 28.55
N VAL A 129 13.36 -18.36 27.23
CA VAL A 129 13.33 -17.28 26.25
C VAL A 129 12.19 -17.48 25.22
N SER A 130 11.23 -18.34 25.52
CA SER A 130 10.13 -18.68 24.65
C SER A 130 9.35 -17.44 24.21
N HIS A 131 9.12 -16.49 25.14
CA HIS A 131 8.48 -15.23 24.83
C HIS A 131 9.14 -14.45 23.70
N ARG A 132 10.48 -14.49 23.62
CA ARG A 132 11.22 -13.80 22.56
C ARG A 132 10.87 -14.41 21.19
N TYR A 133 10.83 -15.73 21.07
CA TYR A 133 10.49 -16.42 19.83
C TYR A 133 9.03 -16.21 19.44
N GLU A 134 8.11 -16.22 20.41
CA GLU A 134 6.68 -15.91 20.20
C GLU A 134 6.52 -14.47 19.66
N TYR A 135 7.20 -13.49 20.24
CA TYR A 135 7.18 -12.11 19.75
C TYR A 135 7.78 -11.99 18.34
N ASP A 136 8.90 -12.63 18.07
CA ASP A 136 9.54 -12.61 16.76
C ASP A 136 8.61 -13.21 15.69
N GLU A 137 7.91 -14.31 15.98
CA GLU A 137 6.94 -14.93 15.10
C GLU A 137 5.75 -13.99 14.83
N ILE A 138 5.19 -13.35 15.86
CA ILE A 138 4.10 -12.38 15.73
C ILE A 138 4.55 -11.20 14.87
N ILE A 139 5.75 -10.67 15.10
CA ILE A 139 6.31 -9.56 14.32
C ILE A 139 6.51 -9.98 12.85
N GLN A 140 7.06 -11.15 12.60
CA GLN A 140 7.24 -11.65 11.23
C GLN A 140 5.91 -11.81 10.50
N LYS A 141 4.89 -12.36 11.18
CA LYS A 141 3.54 -12.50 10.64
C LYS A 141 2.93 -11.13 10.30
N LYS A 142 3.01 -10.19 11.24
CA LYS A 142 2.52 -8.81 11.04
C LYS A 142 3.24 -8.10 9.89
N ASN A 143 4.55 -8.25 9.82
CA ASN A 143 5.34 -7.66 8.72
C ASN A 143 4.97 -8.27 7.35
N SER A 144 4.69 -9.58 7.30
CA SER A 144 4.26 -10.23 6.07
C SER A 144 2.87 -9.75 5.62
N GLU A 145 1.94 -9.59 6.57
CA GLU A 145 0.60 -9.03 6.31
C GLU A 145 0.70 -7.59 5.81
N LEU A 146 1.52 -6.76 6.46
CA LEU A 146 1.75 -5.37 6.06
C LEU A 146 2.35 -5.27 4.65
N ARG A 147 3.33 -6.10 4.32
CA ARG A 147 3.92 -6.15 2.97
C ARG A 147 2.88 -6.48 1.90
N LYS A 148 2.00 -7.46 2.16
CA LYS A 148 0.91 -7.81 1.24
C LYS A 148 -0.06 -6.63 1.03
N LEU A 149 -0.44 -5.94 2.11
CA LEU A 149 -1.31 -4.77 2.03
C LEU A 149 -0.66 -3.64 1.23
N LEU A 150 0.62 -3.36 1.47
CA LEU A 150 1.38 -2.35 0.71
C LEU A 150 1.45 -2.70 -0.78
N GLN A 151 1.77 -3.95 -1.11
CA GLN A 151 1.81 -4.40 -2.50
C GLN A 151 0.46 -4.26 -3.20
N THR A 152 -0.62 -4.61 -2.50
CA THR A 152 -1.99 -4.45 -3.02
C THR A 152 -2.33 -2.97 -3.24
N ALA A 153 -1.99 -2.10 -2.29
CA ALA A 153 -2.20 -0.66 -2.42
C ALA A 153 -1.40 -0.06 -3.59
N GLU A 154 -0.16 -0.51 -3.79
CA GLU A 154 0.67 -0.11 -4.94
C GLU A 154 0.04 -0.56 -6.26
N GLN A 155 -0.46 -1.79 -6.35
CA GLN A 155 -1.14 -2.28 -7.55
C GLN A 155 -2.40 -1.46 -7.87
N TYR A 156 -3.22 -1.11 -6.87
CA TYR A 156 -4.39 -0.24 -7.08
C TYR A 156 -3.97 1.16 -7.53
N ARG A 157 -2.95 1.75 -6.89
CA ARG A 157 -2.41 3.04 -7.31
C ARG A 157 -1.93 3.00 -8.77
N ASP A 158 -1.16 1.99 -9.15
CA ASP A 158 -0.62 1.86 -10.50
C ASP A 158 -1.72 1.63 -11.54
N ALA A 159 -2.78 0.89 -11.20
CA ALA A 159 -3.96 0.75 -12.04
C ALA A 159 -4.69 2.09 -12.26
N LEU A 160 -4.89 2.88 -11.21
CA LEU A 160 -5.48 4.22 -11.32
C LEU A 160 -4.63 5.16 -12.15
N LEU A 161 -3.30 5.08 -12.00
CA LEU A 161 -2.35 5.90 -12.75
C LEU A 161 -2.22 5.49 -14.22
N SER A 162 -2.52 4.23 -14.57
CA SER A 162 -2.45 3.77 -15.96
C SER A 162 -3.35 4.59 -16.90
N GLU A 163 -4.48 5.07 -16.39
CA GLU A 163 -5.46 5.87 -17.13
C GLU A 163 -5.42 7.36 -16.79
N SER A 164 -4.66 7.77 -15.76
CA SER A 164 -4.63 9.14 -15.27
C SER A 164 -3.38 9.87 -15.73
N VAL A 165 -3.50 11.16 -16.05
CA VAL A 165 -2.35 12.06 -16.26
C VAL A 165 -1.78 12.49 -14.91
N VAL A 166 -2.67 12.76 -13.94
CA VAL A 166 -2.34 13.19 -12.59
C VAL A 166 -3.26 12.52 -11.58
N LEU A 167 -2.69 12.10 -10.46
CA LEU A 167 -3.39 11.52 -9.31
C LEU A 167 -2.87 12.18 -8.03
N TYR A 168 -3.75 12.66 -7.16
CA TYR A 168 -3.38 13.23 -5.87
C TYR A 168 -4.46 13.01 -4.82
N GLN A 169 -4.05 12.99 -3.56
CA GLN A 169 -4.92 12.88 -2.41
C GLN A 169 -5.12 14.23 -1.74
N VAL A 170 -6.32 14.47 -1.23
CA VAL A 170 -6.72 15.73 -0.60
C VAL A 170 -7.47 15.43 0.70
N ASN A 171 -7.19 16.19 1.74
CA ASN A 171 -8.06 16.31 2.90
C ASN A 171 -8.94 17.54 2.72
N PHE A 172 -10.20 17.33 2.31
CA PHE A 172 -11.14 18.42 2.03
C PHE A 172 -11.63 19.12 3.30
N SER A 173 -11.68 18.43 4.45
CA SER A 173 -12.06 19.06 5.72
C SER A 173 -11.03 20.09 6.20
N ARG A 174 -9.77 19.90 5.87
CA ARG A 174 -8.65 20.79 6.24
C ARG A 174 -8.15 21.64 5.09
N ASP A 175 -8.72 21.48 3.93
CA ASP A 175 -8.27 22.11 2.69
C ASP A 175 -6.76 21.88 2.41
N SER A 176 -6.28 20.67 2.66
CA SER A 176 -4.86 20.33 2.49
C SER A 176 -4.65 19.30 1.38
N LEU A 177 -3.63 19.55 0.55
CA LEU A 177 -3.11 18.58 -0.40
C LEU A 177 -2.14 17.67 0.33
N ASP A 178 -2.44 16.37 0.39
CA ASP A 178 -1.48 15.39 0.85
C ASP A 178 -0.34 15.26 -0.16
N SER A 179 0.88 15.15 0.35
CA SER A 179 2.16 15.46 -0.29
C SER A 179 2.51 14.70 -1.58
N ASP A 180 1.73 13.72 -2.01
CA ASP A 180 2.08 12.84 -3.11
C ASP A 180 1.21 13.11 -4.34
N LEU A 181 1.69 14.02 -5.18
CA LEU A 181 1.17 14.22 -6.53
C LEU A 181 1.89 13.25 -7.47
N PHE A 182 1.16 12.32 -8.06
CA PHE A 182 1.68 11.38 -9.03
C PHE A 182 1.34 11.84 -10.44
N GLN A 183 2.33 11.95 -11.30
CA GLN A 183 2.16 12.29 -12.71
C GLN A 183 2.77 11.20 -13.59
N LYS A 184 2.11 10.86 -14.68
CA LYS A 184 2.65 9.94 -15.69
C LYS A 184 3.83 10.60 -16.41
N ASN A 185 4.91 9.84 -16.64
CA ASN A 185 6.05 10.35 -17.39
C ASN A 185 5.64 10.64 -18.85
N LYS A 186 6.23 11.66 -19.47
CA LYS A 186 5.96 12.05 -20.88
C LYS A 186 6.18 10.91 -21.87
N ASP A 187 7.10 9.98 -21.57
CA ASP A 187 7.45 8.84 -22.42
C ASP A 187 6.50 7.63 -22.24
N GLY A 188 5.47 7.75 -21.39
CA GLY A 188 4.52 6.67 -21.11
C GLY A 188 5.08 5.51 -20.28
N ASN A 189 6.37 5.49 -20.00
CA ASN A 189 7.08 4.44 -19.29
C ASN A 189 7.42 4.86 -17.86
N GLY A 190 6.44 4.79 -16.96
CA GLY A 190 6.66 4.99 -15.54
C GLY A 190 5.89 6.16 -14.93
N VAL A 191 5.78 6.13 -13.61
CA VAL A 191 5.12 7.12 -12.78
C VAL A 191 6.19 7.97 -12.11
N ILE A 192 6.13 9.28 -12.28
CA ILE A 192 6.97 10.19 -11.53
C ILE A 192 6.16 10.69 -10.34
N LYS A 193 6.71 10.50 -9.13
CA LYS A 193 6.26 11.23 -7.96
C LYS A 193 6.70 12.67 -8.14
N VAL A 194 5.78 13.58 -8.45
CA VAL A 194 6.08 15.00 -8.56
C VAL A 194 6.09 15.59 -7.15
N LEU A 195 7.25 15.58 -6.54
CA LEU A 195 7.51 16.37 -5.35
C LEU A 195 7.53 17.84 -5.79
N ASN A 196 6.44 18.58 -5.57
CA ASN A 196 6.38 20.06 -5.52
C ASN A 196 7.42 20.88 -6.36
N THR A 197 7.80 20.39 -7.55
CA THR A 197 8.98 20.90 -8.27
C THR A 197 8.67 21.96 -9.30
N VAL A 198 7.40 22.27 -9.53
CA VAL A 198 7.04 23.41 -10.39
C VAL A 198 6.40 24.47 -9.50
N ASP A 199 7.05 25.60 -9.35
CA ASP A 199 6.63 26.73 -8.49
C ASP A 199 5.17 27.17 -8.66
N MET A 200 4.55 26.85 -9.79
CA MET A 200 3.17 27.18 -10.10
C MET A 200 2.14 26.29 -9.40
N TYR A 201 2.54 25.11 -8.91
CA TYR A 201 1.66 24.13 -8.25
C TYR A 201 1.98 23.93 -6.78
N LYS A 202 2.89 24.72 -6.23
CA LYS A 202 3.30 24.67 -4.83
C LYS A 202 2.23 25.34 -3.97
N SER A 203 1.22 24.56 -3.61
CA SER A 203 0.19 24.98 -2.67
C SER A 203 -0.17 23.81 -1.78
N ASP A 204 -0.21 24.07 -0.48
CA ASP A 204 -0.68 23.09 0.51
C ASP A 204 -2.22 23.06 0.60
N SER A 205 -2.90 24.00 -0.09
CA SER A 205 -4.35 24.18 -0.12
C SER A 205 -4.93 23.73 -1.47
N TYR A 206 -5.96 22.89 -1.43
CA TYR A 206 -6.72 22.49 -2.60
C TYR A 206 -7.44 23.68 -3.28
N ASN A 207 -8.02 24.58 -2.47
CA ASN A 207 -8.71 25.76 -2.98
C ASN A 207 -7.76 26.67 -3.75
N GLU A 208 -6.57 26.91 -3.21
CA GLU A 208 -5.55 27.72 -3.88
C GLU A 208 -5.06 27.05 -5.18
N TYR A 209 -4.80 25.74 -5.13
CA TYR A 209 -4.44 24.96 -6.31
C TYR A 209 -5.49 25.09 -7.42
N CYS A 210 -6.77 24.89 -7.08
CA CYS A 210 -7.86 25.00 -8.05
C CYS A 210 -8.01 26.43 -8.59
N THR A 211 -7.82 27.45 -7.75
CA THR A 211 -7.87 28.86 -8.18
C THR A 211 -6.77 29.19 -9.17
N ARG A 212 -5.56 28.72 -8.94
CA ARG A 212 -4.43 28.89 -9.89
C ARG A 212 -4.69 28.17 -11.20
N TRP A 213 -5.20 26.93 -11.12
CA TRP A 213 -5.52 26.15 -12.32
C TRP A 213 -6.63 26.76 -13.16
N GLN A 214 -7.59 27.45 -12.54
CA GLN A 214 -8.72 28.09 -13.20
C GLN A 214 -8.32 29.02 -14.35
N SER A 215 -7.16 29.67 -14.27
CA SER A 215 -6.65 30.56 -15.33
C SER A 215 -6.38 29.84 -16.66
N ARG A 216 -6.25 28.52 -16.66
CA ARG A 216 -6.00 27.69 -17.83
C ARG A 216 -7.26 27.06 -18.39
N VAL A 217 -8.38 27.11 -17.65
CA VAL A 217 -9.64 26.51 -18.06
C VAL A 217 -10.31 27.42 -19.10
N SER A 218 -10.84 26.82 -20.17
CA SER A 218 -11.54 27.52 -21.22
C SER A 218 -12.83 28.15 -20.70
N LYS A 219 -13.18 29.34 -21.22
CA LYS A 219 -14.33 30.12 -20.73
C LYS A 219 -15.66 29.42 -20.85
N ASP A 220 -15.83 28.57 -21.84
CA ASP A 220 -17.05 27.81 -22.11
C ASP A 220 -17.27 26.64 -21.13
N THR A 221 -16.22 26.16 -20.45
CA THR A 221 -16.31 25.07 -19.47
C THR A 221 -15.93 25.51 -18.05
N ILE A 222 -15.79 26.82 -17.82
CA ILE A 222 -15.36 27.38 -16.54
C ILE A 222 -16.37 27.12 -15.41
N ASP A 223 -17.65 27.12 -15.71
CA ASP A 223 -18.70 26.97 -14.71
C ASP A 223 -18.80 25.49 -14.26
N GLU A 224 -18.59 24.55 -15.18
CA GLU A 224 -18.44 23.14 -14.86
C GLU A 224 -17.23 22.93 -13.95
N TYR A 225 -16.06 23.53 -14.28
CA TYR A 225 -14.87 23.43 -13.48
C TYR A 225 -15.07 23.95 -12.05
N ARG A 226 -15.73 25.12 -11.91
CA ARG A 226 -15.98 25.78 -10.61
C ARG A 226 -16.86 24.98 -9.67
N ARG A 227 -17.71 24.10 -10.18
CA ARG A 227 -18.62 23.28 -9.36
C ARG A 227 -17.89 22.49 -8.27
N TYR A 228 -16.71 21.96 -8.59
CA TYR A 228 -15.91 21.15 -7.69
C TYR A 228 -14.50 21.71 -7.49
N ALA A 229 -14.37 23.03 -7.48
CA ALA A 229 -13.10 23.72 -7.32
C ALA A 229 -12.82 24.16 -5.87
N THR A 230 -13.71 23.87 -4.92
CA THR A 230 -13.54 24.24 -3.52
C THR A 230 -13.74 23.05 -2.60
N SER A 231 -12.96 22.97 -1.54
CA SER A 231 -13.05 21.93 -0.51
C SER A 231 -14.44 21.90 0.14
N ASP A 232 -15.02 23.07 0.43
CA ASP A 232 -16.35 23.18 1.02
C ASP A 232 -17.45 22.58 0.13
N SER A 233 -17.37 22.76 -1.19
CA SER A 233 -18.32 22.16 -2.12
C SER A 233 -18.26 20.65 -2.08
N LEU A 234 -17.07 20.06 -1.99
CA LEU A 234 -16.85 18.64 -1.96
C LEU A 234 -17.28 17.99 -0.64
N VAL A 235 -17.05 18.68 0.49
CA VAL A 235 -17.58 18.25 1.80
C VAL A 235 -19.10 18.23 1.79
N LYS A 236 -19.77 19.23 1.17
CA LYS A 236 -21.23 19.25 1.00
C LYS A 236 -21.73 18.09 0.14
N GLU A 237 -21.05 17.80 -0.97
CA GLU A 237 -21.39 16.67 -1.84
C GLU A 237 -21.29 15.34 -1.09
N TYR A 238 -20.22 15.13 -0.32
CA TYR A 238 -20.05 13.94 0.52
C TYR A 238 -21.18 13.80 1.55
N ARG A 239 -21.51 14.89 2.25
CA ARG A 239 -22.62 14.91 3.23
C ARG A 239 -23.98 14.66 2.60
N ALA A 240 -24.14 14.96 1.31
CA ALA A 240 -25.32 14.63 0.52
C ALA A 240 -25.33 13.16 0.03
N GLY A 241 -24.34 12.34 0.43
CA GLY A 241 -24.24 10.91 0.09
C GLY A 241 -23.55 10.64 -1.25
N ARG A 242 -22.96 11.63 -1.90
CA ARG A 242 -22.23 11.44 -3.15
C ARG A 242 -20.76 11.17 -2.87
N THR A 243 -20.29 9.98 -3.23
CA THR A 243 -18.92 9.52 -3.01
C THR A 243 -18.08 9.51 -4.28
N LEU A 244 -18.70 9.68 -5.44
CA LEU A 244 -18.04 9.72 -6.74
C LEU A 244 -18.58 10.90 -7.53
N LEU A 245 -17.68 11.78 -7.94
CA LEU A 245 -17.99 12.97 -8.73
C LEU A 245 -17.15 12.95 -10.00
N ASN A 246 -17.78 13.32 -11.12
CA ASN A 246 -17.13 13.44 -12.42
C ASN A 246 -17.47 14.78 -13.06
N GLN A 247 -16.49 15.37 -13.71
CA GLN A 247 -16.69 16.53 -14.56
C GLN A 247 -15.67 16.56 -15.68
N ASP A 248 -16.13 16.98 -16.85
CA ASP A 248 -15.27 17.23 -18.00
C ASP A 248 -15.13 18.73 -18.21
N TYR A 249 -13.93 19.20 -18.50
CA TYR A 249 -13.67 20.58 -18.81
C TYR A 249 -12.50 20.71 -19.79
N ARG A 250 -12.49 21.83 -20.53
CA ARG A 250 -11.44 22.15 -21.49
C ARG A 250 -10.38 23.03 -20.85
N THR A 251 -9.12 22.69 -21.03
CA THR A 251 -7.97 23.42 -20.47
C THR A 251 -6.84 23.48 -21.46
N LEU A 252 -5.84 24.32 -21.13
CA LEU A 252 -4.58 24.39 -21.87
C LEU A 252 -3.52 23.53 -21.17
N ASP A 253 -2.77 22.77 -21.96
CA ASP A 253 -1.57 22.08 -21.46
C ASP A 253 -0.42 23.05 -21.18
N SER A 254 0.76 22.55 -20.80
CA SER A 254 1.96 23.35 -20.54
C SER A 254 2.51 24.06 -21.79
N PHE A 255 2.07 23.67 -22.99
CA PHE A 255 2.48 24.25 -24.28
C PHE A 255 1.40 25.15 -24.87
N GLY A 256 0.28 25.38 -24.18
CA GLY A 256 -0.84 26.17 -24.67
C GLY A 256 -1.76 25.44 -25.65
N VAL A 257 -1.66 24.12 -25.73
CA VAL A 257 -2.53 23.30 -26.58
C VAL A 257 -3.81 22.95 -25.81
N GLU A 258 -4.96 23.11 -26.46
CA GLU A 258 -6.24 22.74 -25.86
C GLU A 258 -6.38 21.23 -25.70
N MET A 259 -6.83 20.83 -24.51
CA MET A 259 -7.10 19.45 -24.15
C MET A 259 -8.37 19.34 -23.32
N TRP A 260 -9.05 18.22 -23.42
CA TRP A 260 -10.16 17.86 -22.57
C TRP A 260 -9.68 17.02 -21.40
N ILE A 261 -10.02 17.46 -20.19
CA ILE A 261 -9.72 16.73 -18.95
C ILE A 261 -11.01 16.22 -18.33
N ASN A 262 -11.04 14.93 -18.02
CA ASN A 262 -12.00 14.36 -17.09
C ASN A 262 -11.40 14.40 -15.69
N LYS A 263 -12.05 15.10 -14.77
CA LYS A 263 -11.74 15.15 -13.35
C LYS A 263 -12.68 14.22 -12.61
N THR A 264 -12.14 13.15 -12.07
CA THR A 264 -12.87 12.21 -11.20
C THR A 264 -12.41 12.41 -9.76
N ILE A 265 -13.37 12.56 -8.84
CA ILE A 265 -13.11 12.76 -7.40
C ILE A 265 -13.80 11.62 -6.64
N TYR A 266 -13.02 10.82 -5.94
CA TYR A 266 -13.49 9.80 -5.01
C TYR A 266 -13.47 10.38 -3.60
N LEU A 267 -14.62 10.43 -2.95
CA LEU A 267 -14.76 10.97 -1.59
C LEU A 267 -14.96 9.86 -0.58
N ALA A 268 -14.29 9.96 0.55
CA ALA A 268 -14.39 9.03 1.66
C ALA A 268 -14.24 9.79 2.99
N GLN A 269 -14.62 9.14 4.08
CA GLN A 269 -14.35 9.62 5.43
C GLN A 269 -13.14 8.88 6.01
N ASP A 270 -12.20 9.63 6.57
CA ASP A 270 -11.11 9.06 7.34
C ASP A 270 -11.66 8.55 8.69
N LYS A 271 -11.47 7.26 8.95
CA LYS A 271 -11.97 6.59 10.17
C LYS A 271 -11.28 7.06 11.46
N MET A 272 -10.13 7.72 11.37
CA MET A 272 -9.36 8.15 12.53
C MET A 272 -9.62 9.60 12.91
N SER A 273 -9.87 10.47 11.94
CA SER A 273 -10.02 11.92 12.15
C SER A 273 -11.43 12.45 11.85
N ASP A 274 -12.33 11.60 11.33
CA ASP A 274 -13.65 12.00 10.81
C ASP A 274 -13.61 13.02 9.65
N ASP A 275 -12.43 13.35 9.15
CA ASP A 275 -12.25 14.26 8.01
C ASP A 275 -12.79 13.66 6.72
N VAL A 276 -13.33 14.49 5.85
CA VAL A 276 -13.63 14.13 4.47
C VAL A 276 -12.35 14.23 3.65
N ILE A 277 -11.90 13.08 3.18
CA ILE A 277 -10.71 12.93 2.32
C ILE A 277 -11.12 12.46 0.94
N GLY A 278 -10.24 12.56 -0.03
CA GLY A 278 -10.49 11.98 -1.34
C GLY A 278 -9.27 11.90 -2.23
N ILE A 279 -9.49 11.16 -3.31
CA ILE A 279 -8.51 11.01 -4.39
C ILE A 279 -9.06 11.73 -5.61
N VAL A 280 -8.27 12.61 -6.18
CA VAL A 280 -8.56 13.32 -7.43
C VAL A 280 -7.73 12.71 -8.54
N SER A 281 -8.40 12.24 -9.59
CA SER A 281 -7.81 11.70 -10.81
C SER A 281 -8.13 12.61 -11.98
N LEU A 282 -7.11 13.03 -12.71
CA LEU A 282 -7.24 13.80 -13.94
C LEU A 282 -6.85 12.91 -15.12
N ARG A 283 -7.76 12.75 -16.10
CA ARG A 283 -7.54 11.96 -17.32
C ARG A 283 -7.61 12.86 -18.54
N ASP A 284 -6.70 12.67 -19.49
CA ASP A 284 -6.83 13.27 -20.82
C ASP A 284 -7.88 12.46 -21.61
N VAL A 285 -8.95 13.12 -21.97
CA VAL A 285 -10.05 12.55 -22.77
C VAL A 285 -10.21 13.25 -24.13
N THR A 286 -9.17 13.95 -24.54
CA THR A 286 -9.15 14.72 -25.79
C THR A 286 -9.46 13.85 -27.02
N ASP A 287 -8.87 12.65 -27.08
CA ASP A 287 -9.11 11.74 -28.20
C ASP A 287 -10.55 11.23 -28.24
N ARG A 288 -11.17 10.99 -27.06
CA ARG A 288 -12.61 10.64 -26.99
C ARG A 288 -13.47 11.74 -27.59
N TYR A 289 -13.26 12.99 -27.20
CA TYR A 289 -14.00 14.13 -27.73
C TYR A 289 -13.73 14.36 -29.22
N ARG A 290 -12.49 14.17 -29.69
CA ARG A 290 -12.16 14.22 -31.13
C ARG A 290 -12.90 13.17 -31.92
N GLN A 291 -12.94 11.94 -31.44
CA GLN A 291 -13.66 10.84 -32.10
C GLN A 291 -15.15 11.10 -32.12
N GLU A 292 -15.74 11.58 -31.05
CA GLU A 292 -17.16 11.90 -30.95
C GLU A 292 -17.54 13.03 -31.91
N PHE A 293 -16.75 14.12 -31.91
CA PHE A 293 -16.93 15.22 -32.84
C PHE A 293 -16.82 14.79 -34.34
N MET A 294 -15.80 13.94 -34.62
CA MET A 294 -15.61 13.40 -35.97
C MET A 294 -16.80 12.51 -36.36
N ARG A 295 -17.29 11.67 -35.45
CA ARG A 295 -18.46 10.84 -35.70
C ARG A 295 -19.69 11.70 -35.98
N GLU A 296 -19.96 12.73 -35.18
CA GLU A 296 -21.07 13.64 -35.39
C GLU A 296 -20.98 14.38 -36.74
N ALA A 297 -19.77 14.82 -37.09
CA ALA A 297 -19.51 15.47 -38.38
C ALA A 297 -19.78 14.51 -39.56
N LEU A 298 -19.32 13.27 -39.45
CA LEU A 298 -19.59 12.24 -40.50
C LEU A 298 -21.06 11.86 -40.57
N GLU A 299 -21.73 11.72 -39.44
CA GLU A 299 -23.17 11.44 -39.37
C GLU A 299 -23.96 12.58 -40.02
N LYS A 300 -23.60 13.84 -39.74
CA LYS A 300 -24.21 14.99 -40.35
C LYS A 300 -23.97 15.01 -41.86
N GLN A 301 -22.72 14.78 -42.29
CA GLN A 301 -22.39 14.71 -43.73
C GLN A 301 -23.12 13.57 -44.45
N ALA A 302 -23.27 12.41 -43.79
CA ALA A 302 -24.00 11.26 -44.37
C ALA A 302 -25.52 11.47 -44.39
N SER A 303 -26.05 12.32 -43.52
CA SER A 303 -27.51 12.52 -43.37
C SER A 303 -28.05 13.75 -44.05
N THR A 304 -27.20 14.71 -44.45
CA THR A 304 -27.62 15.97 -45.06
C THR A 304 -27.13 16.10 -46.50
N ASP A 305 -27.87 16.86 -47.31
CA ASP A 305 -27.44 17.34 -48.60
C ASP A 305 -26.48 18.54 -48.43
N LEU A 306 -25.30 18.47 -49.02
CA LEU A 306 -24.22 19.43 -48.82
C LEU A 306 -24.55 20.83 -49.38
N LEU A 307 -25.43 20.94 -50.32
CA LEU A 307 -25.80 22.20 -50.96
C LEU A 307 -26.87 22.95 -50.16
N THR A 308 -27.91 22.23 -49.75
CA THR A 308 -29.07 22.82 -49.10
C THR A 308 -29.05 22.77 -47.59
N GLY A 309 -28.22 21.88 -47.01
CA GLY A 309 -28.14 21.62 -45.55
C GLY A 309 -29.35 20.87 -45.00
N LEU A 310 -30.33 20.49 -45.87
CA LEU A 310 -31.47 19.69 -45.49
C LEU A 310 -31.12 18.20 -45.42
N TYR A 311 -32.00 17.38 -44.86
CA TYR A 311 -31.81 15.93 -44.91
C TYR A 311 -31.74 15.44 -46.35
N ASN A 312 -30.77 14.59 -46.69
CA ASN A 312 -30.70 13.98 -47.99
C ASN A 312 -31.86 12.97 -48.19
N HIS A 313 -32.08 12.54 -49.42
CA HIS A 313 -33.18 11.65 -49.77
C HIS A 313 -33.28 10.40 -48.89
N VAL A 314 -32.13 9.71 -48.64
CA VAL A 314 -32.09 8.48 -47.87
C VAL A 314 -32.50 8.72 -46.40
N THR A 315 -31.97 9.76 -45.79
CA THR A 315 -32.28 10.11 -44.39
C THR A 315 -33.73 10.58 -44.27
N GLY A 316 -34.20 11.37 -45.23
CA GLY A 316 -35.60 11.80 -45.30
C GLY A 316 -36.59 10.63 -45.34
N GLU A 317 -36.35 9.64 -46.21
CA GLU A 317 -37.17 8.43 -46.26
C GLU A 317 -37.23 7.65 -44.95
N VAL A 318 -36.05 7.43 -44.32
CA VAL A 318 -35.96 6.71 -43.03
C VAL A 318 -36.71 7.45 -41.92
N LEU A 319 -36.56 8.78 -41.83
CA LEU A 319 -37.24 9.59 -40.84
C LEU A 319 -38.76 9.62 -41.03
N ILE A 320 -39.23 9.77 -42.30
CA ILE A 320 -40.66 9.73 -42.63
C ILE A 320 -41.25 8.38 -42.27
N LYS A 321 -40.59 7.29 -42.67
CA LYS A 321 -41.01 5.94 -42.35
C LYS A 321 -41.10 5.70 -40.84
N SER A 322 -40.08 6.07 -40.12
CA SER A 322 -40.02 5.94 -38.65
C SER A 322 -41.16 6.74 -37.96
N LYS A 323 -41.55 7.90 -38.51
CA LYS A 323 -42.65 8.69 -37.96
C LYS A 323 -44.01 8.08 -38.29
N ILE A 324 -44.16 7.49 -39.48
CA ILE A 324 -45.42 6.82 -39.91
C ILE A 324 -45.64 5.54 -39.09
N ASP A 325 -44.59 4.76 -38.86
CA ASP A 325 -44.63 3.50 -38.09
C ASP A 325 -44.87 3.73 -36.58
N ASN A 326 -44.77 4.97 -36.12
CA ASN A 326 -44.96 5.30 -34.70
C ASN A 326 -46.40 5.78 -34.45
N GLU A 327 -47.20 4.92 -33.85
CA GLU A 327 -48.64 5.15 -33.56
C GLU A 327 -48.96 6.48 -32.83
N LYS A 328 -47.97 7.14 -32.28
CA LYS A 328 -48.07 8.41 -31.55
C LYS A 328 -48.37 9.61 -32.49
N TYR A 329 -48.24 9.45 -33.83
CA TYR A 329 -48.39 10.51 -34.84
C TYR A 329 -49.53 10.21 -35.81
N MET A 330 -50.71 9.92 -35.27
CA MET A 330 -51.90 9.56 -36.09
C MET A 330 -52.41 10.69 -37.04
N ASP A 331 -52.10 11.96 -36.75
CA ASP A 331 -52.48 13.12 -37.55
C ASP A 331 -51.23 13.78 -38.18
N ALA A 332 -50.70 13.22 -39.24
CA ALA A 332 -49.56 13.78 -39.97
C ALA A 332 -49.97 14.17 -41.41
N ALA A 333 -49.49 15.31 -41.86
CA ALA A 333 -49.58 15.72 -43.26
C ALA A 333 -48.21 15.61 -43.93
N PHE A 334 -48.19 15.08 -45.15
CA PHE A 334 -46.95 15.00 -45.95
C PHE A 334 -47.11 15.97 -47.13
N ILE A 335 -46.18 16.91 -47.27
CA ILE A 335 -46.20 17.92 -48.34
C ILE A 335 -44.97 17.71 -49.21
N ILE A 336 -45.14 17.59 -50.50
CA ILE A 336 -44.12 17.57 -51.54
C ILE A 336 -44.20 18.82 -52.35
N PHE A 337 -43.11 19.45 -52.66
CA PHE A 337 -43.04 20.54 -53.64
C PHE A 337 -41.81 20.39 -54.52
N ASP A 338 -41.84 20.94 -55.72
CA ASP A 338 -40.79 20.92 -56.71
C ASP A 338 -40.58 22.32 -57.28
N ILE A 339 -39.42 22.64 -57.84
CA ILE A 339 -39.20 23.91 -58.54
C ILE A 339 -39.49 23.77 -59.97
N ASP A 340 -40.54 24.53 -60.43
CA ASP A 340 -40.99 24.53 -61.81
C ASP A 340 -39.82 24.93 -62.73
N PHE A 341 -39.65 24.14 -63.82
CA PHE A 341 -38.65 24.38 -64.85
C PHE A 341 -37.18 24.50 -64.33
N PHE A 342 -36.81 23.88 -63.22
CA PHE A 342 -35.47 23.92 -62.65
C PHE A 342 -34.36 23.55 -63.66
N LYS A 343 -34.64 22.53 -64.50
CA LYS A 343 -33.72 22.16 -65.58
C LYS A 343 -33.44 23.33 -66.52
N LYS A 344 -34.49 24.07 -66.90
CA LYS A 344 -34.38 25.23 -67.83
C LYS A 344 -33.54 26.35 -67.15
N ILE A 345 -33.61 26.51 -65.86
CA ILE A 345 -32.76 27.45 -65.09
C ILE A 345 -31.33 27.03 -65.25
N ASN A 346 -30.99 25.77 -64.98
CA ASN A 346 -29.65 25.23 -65.13
C ASN A 346 -29.11 25.38 -66.57
N ASP A 347 -29.89 25.00 -67.56
CA ASP A 347 -29.53 25.04 -68.98
C ASP A 347 -29.31 26.49 -69.49
N THR A 348 -29.98 27.46 -68.90
CA THR A 348 -29.92 28.86 -69.31
C THR A 348 -28.89 29.70 -68.55
N ARG A 349 -28.76 29.44 -67.27
CA ARG A 349 -27.96 30.24 -66.34
C ARG A 349 -26.74 29.51 -65.73
N GLY A 350 -26.60 28.24 -66.06
CA GLY A 350 -25.55 27.36 -65.53
C GLY A 350 -25.87 26.78 -64.17
N HIS A 351 -25.20 25.65 -63.83
CA HIS A 351 -25.40 24.91 -62.58
C HIS A 351 -25.17 25.74 -61.34
N TYR A 352 -24.13 26.60 -61.33
CA TYR A 352 -23.85 27.50 -60.20
C TYR A 352 -25.04 28.37 -59.82
N PHE A 353 -25.79 28.87 -60.83
CA PHE A 353 -27.00 29.66 -60.57
C PHE A 353 -28.14 28.78 -60.05
N GLY A 354 -28.28 27.55 -60.58
CA GLY A 354 -29.24 26.57 -60.08
C GLY A 354 -28.97 26.22 -58.63
N ASP A 355 -27.69 26.04 -58.25
CA ASP A 355 -27.30 25.76 -56.87
C ASP A 355 -27.64 26.93 -55.89
N CYS A 356 -27.64 28.18 -56.39
CA CYS A 356 -28.11 29.33 -55.61
C CYS A 356 -29.65 29.42 -55.49
N VAL A 357 -30.38 28.73 -56.33
CA VAL A 357 -31.86 28.67 -56.32
C VAL A 357 -32.36 27.60 -55.33
N LEU A 358 -31.60 26.53 -55.19
CA LEU A 358 -31.86 25.50 -54.19
C LEU A 358 -31.52 25.96 -52.78
#